data_56a0c3871ae674efb5e4280c05e2a7a1
#
_entry.id   56a0c3871ae674efb5e4280c05e2a7a1
#
_cell.length_a   1.000
_cell.length_b   1.000
_cell.length_c   1.000
_cell.angle_alpha   90.00
_cell.angle_beta   90.00
_cell.angle_gamma   90.00
#
_symmetry.space_group_name_H-M   'P 1'
#
loop_
_entity.id
_entity.type
_entity.pdbx_description
1 polymer ?
#
loop_
_entity_poly.entity_id
_entity_poly.type
_entity_poly.pdbx_seq_one_letter_code
_entity_poly.pdbx_strand_id
1 'polypeptide(L)'
;MSNLREVNDDILKDWLMFREDDLCSLTCDEDRKHFVYFDEISEKILKNVPDQNKKYVKKQLDLLDENFMDYIFYWNEKYYRNGFVDGFQLVIGCFEE
;
A
#
# COMPACT_ATOMS: atom_id res chain seq x y z
N MET A 1 17.68 -20.87 -1.07
CA MET A 1 17.54 -19.51 -1.62
C MET A 1 16.11 -19.01 -1.39
N SER A 2 15.96 -17.83 -0.83
CA SER A 2 14.64 -17.26 -0.68
C SER A 2 14.05 -16.89 -2.04
N ASN A 3 12.73 -17.06 -2.20
CA ASN A 3 12.03 -16.61 -3.39
C ASN A 3 11.79 -15.10 -3.31
N LEU A 4 12.47 -14.34 -4.14
CA LEU A 4 12.38 -12.88 -4.14
C LEU A 4 10.99 -12.35 -4.52
N ARG A 5 10.13 -13.17 -5.10
CA ARG A 5 8.75 -12.78 -5.43
C ARG A 5 7.82 -12.80 -4.23
N GLU A 6 8.16 -13.55 -3.20
CA GLU A 6 7.36 -13.66 -1.99
C GLU A 6 7.69 -12.54 -1.01
N VAL A 7 6.69 -12.08 -0.28
CA VAL A 7 6.87 -11.03 0.73
C VAL A 7 7.66 -11.59 1.90
N ASN A 8 8.88 -11.14 2.08
CA ASN A 8 9.84 -11.62 3.08
C ASN A 8 10.69 -10.47 3.61
N ASP A 9 11.34 -10.71 4.75
CA ASP A 9 12.42 -9.85 5.23
C ASP A 9 13.70 -10.21 4.48
N ASP A 10 13.97 -9.45 3.42
CA ASP A 10 15.16 -9.63 2.59
C ASP A 10 15.69 -8.29 2.08
N ILE A 11 16.70 -8.32 1.23
CA ILE A 11 17.32 -7.11 0.69
C ILE A 11 16.33 -6.25 -0.13
N LEU A 12 15.35 -6.89 -0.79
CA LEU A 12 14.34 -6.14 -1.54
C LEU A 12 13.40 -5.38 -0.62
N LYS A 13 13.08 -5.94 0.54
CA LYS A 13 12.25 -5.24 1.53
C LYS A 13 12.96 -3.98 2.03
N ASP A 14 14.23 -4.08 2.36
CA ASP A 14 15.02 -2.94 2.80
C ASP A 14 15.11 -1.87 1.71
N TRP A 15 15.34 -2.29 0.47
CA TRP A 15 15.38 -1.39 -0.67
C TRP A 15 14.03 -0.71 -0.90
N LEU A 16 12.94 -1.47 -0.84
CA LEU A 16 11.59 -0.93 -1.01
C LEU A 16 11.27 0.12 0.05
N MET A 17 11.58 -0.15 1.30
CA MET A 17 11.36 0.82 2.38
C MET A 17 12.12 2.12 2.14
N PHE A 18 13.37 2.02 1.70
CA PHE A 18 14.18 3.18 1.33
C PHE A 18 13.55 3.98 0.18
N ARG A 19 13.06 3.29 -0.86
CA ARG A 19 12.45 3.95 -2.01
C ARG A 19 11.08 4.56 -1.68
N GLU A 20 10.31 3.94 -0.79
CA GLU A 20 9.03 4.50 -0.35
C GLU A 20 9.22 5.86 0.34
N ASP A 21 10.23 5.97 1.20
CA ASP A 21 10.57 7.24 1.85
C ASP A 21 10.90 8.32 0.82
N ASP A 22 11.69 8.00 -0.19
CA ASP A 22 12.03 8.93 -1.26
C ASP A 22 10.81 9.34 -2.07
N LEU A 23 9.98 8.38 -2.47
CA LEU A 23 8.83 8.60 -3.34
C LEU A 23 7.71 9.38 -2.64
N CYS A 24 7.55 9.19 -1.34
CA CYS A 24 6.56 9.94 -0.56
C CYS A 24 6.80 11.45 -0.59
N SER A 25 8.06 11.89 -0.79
CA SER A 25 8.41 13.31 -0.90
C SER A 25 8.12 13.92 -2.27
N LEU A 26 7.80 13.09 -3.27
CA LEU A 26 7.61 13.51 -4.67
C LEU A 26 6.13 13.61 -5.06
N THR A 27 5.27 13.94 -4.10
CA THR A 27 3.82 14.03 -4.34
C THR A 27 3.50 15.21 -5.25
N CYS A 28 2.72 14.95 -6.30
CA CYS A 28 2.22 15.97 -7.21
C CYS A 28 0.69 16.09 -7.12
N ASP A 29 0.11 17.08 -7.84
CA ASP A 29 -1.34 17.32 -7.79
C ASP A 29 -2.15 16.13 -8.30
N GLU A 30 -1.65 15.43 -9.32
CA GLU A 30 -2.32 14.23 -9.82
C GLU A 30 -2.38 13.13 -8.76
N ASP A 31 -1.30 12.95 -8.01
CA ASP A 31 -1.24 11.96 -6.94
C ASP A 31 -2.32 12.21 -5.88
N ARG A 32 -2.55 13.47 -5.54
CA ARG A 32 -3.56 13.86 -4.53
C ARG A 32 -4.97 13.48 -4.94
N LYS A 33 -5.27 13.42 -6.22
CA LYS A 33 -6.58 13.00 -6.72
C LYS A 33 -6.88 11.54 -6.44
N HIS A 34 -5.84 10.75 -6.20
CA HIS A 34 -5.95 9.31 -5.96
C HIS A 34 -5.76 8.94 -4.49
N PHE A 35 -5.70 9.93 -3.59
CA PHE A 35 -5.61 9.67 -2.15
C PHE A 35 -6.95 9.16 -1.61
N VAL A 36 -6.85 8.35 -0.58
CA VAL A 36 -8.03 7.90 0.18
C VAL A 36 -8.25 8.86 1.33
N TYR A 37 -9.38 9.56 1.31
CA TYR A 37 -9.75 10.53 2.34
C TYR A 37 -10.60 9.85 3.41
N PHE A 38 -10.02 8.87 4.08
CA PHE A 38 -10.72 8.01 5.03
C PHE A 38 -11.30 8.81 6.21
N ASP A 39 -10.49 9.68 6.81
CA ASP A 39 -10.90 10.43 8.00
C ASP A 39 -12.08 11.36 7.71
N GLU A 40 -12.04 12.06 6.57
CA GLU A 40 -13.13 12.96 6.18
C GLU A 40 -14.42 12.20 5.91
N ILE A 41 -14.33 11.08 5.22
CA ILE A 41 -15.49 10.25 4.89
C ILE A 41 -16.06 9.61 6.15
N SER A 42 -15.20 9.11 7.04
CA SER A 42 -15.60 8.55 8.32
C SER A 42 -16.35 9.54 9.18
N GLU A 43 -15.88 10.79 9.26
CA GLU A 43 -16.57 11.86 9.99
C GLU A 43 -17.97 12.13 9.41
N LYS A 44 -18.11 12.16 8.09
CA LYS A 44 -19.40 12.34 7.43
C LYS A 44 -20.36 11.20 7.75
N ILE A 45 -19.87 9.97 7.74
CA ILE A 45 -20.67 8.80 8.10
C ILE A 45 -21.15 8.91 9.55
N LEU A 46 -20.23 9.21 10.48
CA LEU A 46 -20.55 9.27 11.90
C LEU A 46 -21.54 10.37 12.24
N LYS A 47 -21.56 11.48 11.51
CA LYS A 47 -22.53 12.55 11.70
C LYS A 47 -23.97 12.12 11.42
N ASN A 48 -24.17 11.12 10.59
CA ASN A 48 -25.47 10.62 10.19
C ASN A 48 -25.88 9.33 10.92
N VAL A 49 -25.08 8.90 11.90
CA VAL A 49 -25.36 7.72 12.70
C VAL A 49 -25.99 8.16 14.03
N PRO A 50 -27.06 7.49 14.50
CA PRO A 50 -27.60 7.75 15.84
C PRO A 50 -26.54 7.60 16.92
N ASP A 51 -26.60 8.43 17.96
CA ASP A 51 -25.59 8.47 19.03
C ASP A 51 -25.36 7.11 19.67
N GLN A 52 -26.41 6.32 19.84
CA GLN A 52 -26.32 4.99 20.43
C GLN A 52 -25.50 4.01 19.60
N ASN A 53 -25.34 4.26 18.29
CA ASN A 53 -24.64 3.40 17.36
C ASN A 53 -23.24 3.93 17.00
N LYS A 54 -22.89 5.15 17.39
CA LYS A 54 -21.64 5.78 16.97
C LYS A 54 -20.41 5.00 17.41
N LYS A 55 -20.40 4.48 18.61
CA LYS A 55 -19.26 3.71 19.14
C LYS A 55 -18.99 2.45 18.31
N TYR A 56 -20.06 1.75 18.00
CA TYR A 56 -19.97 0.52 17.17
C TYR A 56 -19.48 0.85 15.75
N VAL A 57 -20.10 1.83 15.12
CA VAL A 57 -19.74 2.21 13.74
C VAL A 57 -18.30 2.71 13.66
N LYS A 58 -17.87 3.54 14.62
CA LYS A 58 -16.48 4.02 14.68
C LYS A 58 -15.51 2.84 14.77
N LYS A 59 -15.81 1.87 15.63
CA LYS A 59 -14.96 0.68 15.78
C LYS A 59 -14.84 -0.09 14.46
N GLN A 60 -15.96 -0.27 13.75
CA GLN A 60 -15.94 -0.96 12.46
C GLN A 60 -15.17 -0.17 11.40
N LEU A 61 -15.29 1.15 11.38
CA LEU A 61 -14.54 1.99 10.47
C LEU A 61 -13.04 1.93 10.75
N ASP A 62 -12.64 1.93 12.01
CA ASP A 62 -11.22 1.80 12.39
C ASP A 62 -10.65 0.45 11.97
N LEU A 63 -11.43 -0.63 12.13
CA LEU A 63 -11.02 -1.96 11.67
C LEU A 63 -10.90 -2.03 10.15
N LEU A 64 -11.80 -1.38 9.44
CA LEU A 64 -11.75 -1.30 7.99
C LEU A 64 -10.49 -0.55 7.53
N ASP A 65 -10.15 0.54 8.20
CA ASP A 65 -8.94 1.31 7.90
C ASP A 65 -7.68 0.46 8.10
N GLU A 66 -7.57 -0.23 9.23
CA GLU A 66 -6.44 -1.12 9.51
C GLU A 66 -6.31 -2.22 8.45
N ASN A 67 -7.42 -2.85 8.12
CA ASN A 67 -7.44 -3.92 7.12
C ASN A 67 -7.06 -3.40 5.73
N PHE A 68 -7.53 -2.21 5.38
CA PHE A 68 -7.23 -1.59 4.10
C PHE A 68 -5.75 -1.19 4.00
N MET A 69 -5.18 -0.66 5.08
CA MET A 69 -3.76 -0.31 5.12
C MET A 69 -2.88 -1.56 4.99
N ASP A 70 -3.23 -2.64 5.69
CA ASP A 70 -2.52 -3.92 5.56
C ASP A 70 -2.58 -4.44 4.11
N TYR A 71 -3.75 -4.37 3.49
CA TYR A 71 -3.95 -4.75 2.08
C TYR A 71 -3.04 -3.94 1.16
N ILE A 72 -3.00 -2.62 1.33
CA ILE A 72 -2.18 -1.74 0.50
C ILE A 72 -0.70 -2.08 0.65
N PHE A 73 -0.19 -2.18 1.89
CA PHE A 73 1.22 -2.44 2.13
C PHE A 73 1.65 -3.80 1.59
N TYR A 74 0.83 -4.83 1.83
CA TYR A 74 1.14 -6.18 1.35
C TYR A 74 1.22 -6.23 -0.18
N TRP A 75 0.20 -5.72 -0.86
CA TRP A 75 0.12 -5.82 -2.31
C TRP A 75 1.11 -4.90 -3.01
N ASN A 76 1.40 -3.73 -2.45
CA ASN A 76 2.43 -2.85 -2.99
C ASN A 76 3.80 -3.53 -2.96
N GLU A 77 4.15 -4.17 -1.86
CA GLU A 77 5.40 -4.91 -1.76
C GLU A 77 5.43 -6.08 -2.74
N LYS A 78 4.35 -6.84 -2.83
CA LYS A 78 4.28 -7.99 -3.73
C LYS A 78 4.42 -7.56 -5.20
N TYR A 79 3.73 -6.53 -5.61
CA TYR A 79 3.83 -6.02 -6.98
C TYR A 79 5.22 -5.47 -7.27
N TYR A 80 5.81 -4.76 -6.33
CA TYR A 80 7.15 -4.22 -6.49
C TYR A 80 8.18 -5.35 -6.68
N ARG A 81 8.12 -6.37 -5.84
CA ARG A 81 9.02 -7.53 -5.93
C ARG A 81 8.90 -8.24 -7.27
N ASN A 82 7.69 -8.49 -7.69
CA ASN A 82 7.44 -9.19 -8.96
C ASN A 82 7.86 -8.33 -10.15
N GLY A 83 7.62 -7.04 -10.11
CA GLY A 83 8.09 -6.11 -11.13
C GLY A 83 9.61 -6.06 -11.22
N PHE A 84 10.28 -6.06 -10.07
CA PHE A 84 11.75 -6.10 -10.01
C PHE A 84 12.30 -7.36 -10.67
N VAL A 85 11.76 -8.53 -10.28
CA VAL A 85 12.23 -9.83 -10.83
C VAL A 85 11.92 -9.92 -12.31
N ASP A 86 10.71 -9.53 -12.72
CA ASP A 86 10.31 -9.55 -14.14
C ASP A 86 11.19 -8.63 -14.98
N GLY A 87 11.49 -7.43 -14.47
CA GLY A 87 12.37 -6.49 -15.15
C GLY A 87 13.78 -7.03 -15.32
N PHE A 88 14.32 -7.66 -14.26
CA PHE A 88 15.63 -8.29 -14.29
C PHE A 88 15.68 -9.42 -15.32
N GLN A 89 14.67 -10.27 -15.33
CA GLN A 89 14.57 -11.38 -16.31
C GLN A 89 14.45 -10.87 -17.74
N LEU A 90 13.71 -9.78 -17.94
CA LEU A 90 13.60 -9.16 -19.26
C LEU A 90 14.95 -8.64 -19.75
N VAL A 91 15.71 -7.98 -18.88
CA VAL A 91 17.04 -7.46 -19.21
C VAL A 91 17.99 -8.59 -19.56
N ILE A 92 18.00 -9.68 -18.76
CA ILE A 92 18.83 -10.87 -19.04
C ILE A 92 18.45 -11.45 -20.41
N GLY A 93 17.15 -11.59 -20.68
CA GLY A 93 16.67 -12.13 -21.96
C GLY A 93 17.15 -11.32 -23.15
N CYS A 94 17.30 -10.00 -23.01
CA CYS A 94 17.84 -9.15 -24.07
C CYS A 94 19.30 -9.43 -24.39
N PHE A 95 20.06 -9.98 -23.45
CA PHE A 95 21.49 -10.26 -23.63
C PHE A 95 21.79 -11.71 -24.03
N GLU A 96 20.79 -12.59 -24.03
CA GLU A 96 20.97 -14.02 -24.32
C GLU A 96 20.86 -14.36 -25.82
N GLU A 97 20.60 -13.42 -26.67
CA GLU A 97 20.51 -13.66 -28.11
C GLU A 97 21.86 -13.88 -28.78
#